data_079fef5d48bf186b21becc9b17ff2fb0
#
_entry.id   079fef5d48bf186b21becc9b17ff2fb0
#
_cell.length_a   1.000
_cell.length_b   1.000
_cell.length_c   1.000
_cell.angle_alpha   90.00
_cell.angle_beta   90.00
_cell.angle_gamma   90.00
#
_symmetry.space_group_name_H-M   'P 1'
#
loop_
_entity.id
_entity.type
_entity.pdbx_description
1 polymer ?
#
loop_
_entity_poly.entity_id
_entity_poly.type
_entity_poly.pdbx_seq_one_letter_code
_entity_poly.pdbx_strand_id
1 'polypeptide(L)'
;VQFKVLASFAVVLASSLTAALLRAAPPAPGPQVDITSPADHSRLAWQARGSYTVTVAYDGKSTRFDEIPSSNVLLAATFVADTDAPAARRAAPLPEALVHVTQSNCMGCHDFNASSGGPSFAAIGKRYAGQPTAAATLAAHIRNGSRGAWGSGSMPPHPDLGPAQATAIADWILAHGADPAVRYYAGKSGSFRMIAPGKPGPRAGLMLSAYYTGPLKSGATRNASGRNVVVVTGTGS
;
A
#
# COMPACT_ATOMS: atom_id res chain seq x y z
N VAL A 1 -47.12 -6.87 85.72
CA VAL A 1 -47.32 -7.08 84.28
C VAL A 1 -46.04 -6.60 83.53
N GLN A 2 -45.21 -7.57 83.11
CA GLN A 2 -43.95 -7.27 82.37
C GLN A 2 -44.20 -7.48 80.87
N PHE A 3 -43.98 -6.42 80.05
CA PHE A 3 -43.98 -6.49 78.63
C PHE A 3 -42.56 -6.78 78.17
N LYS A 4 -42.35 -7.95 77.51
CA LYS A 4 -41.13 -8.30 76.80
C LYS A 4 -41.21 -7.66 75.41
N VAL A 5 -40.26 -6.79 75.14
CA VAL A 5 -40.01 -6.24 73.78
C VAL A 5 -39.06 -7.16 73.09
N LEU A 6 -39.49 -7.84 72.00
CA LEU A 6 -38.68 -8.61 71.08
C LEU A 6 -38.07 -7.63 70.05
N ALA A 7 -36.80 -7.49 70.10
CA ALA A 7 -36.01 -6.76 69.05
C ALA A 7 -35.69 -7.74 67.89
N SER A 8 -36.30 -7.48 66.73
CA SER A 8 -35.98 -8.19 65.48
C SER A 8 -34.74 -7.55 64.84
N PHE A 9 -33.68 -8.26 64.79
CA PHE A 9 -32.49 -7.88 63.99
C PHE A 9 -32.75 -8.28 62.55
N ALA A 10 -32.90 -7.30 61.67
CA ALA A 10 -32.88 -7.50 60.22
C ALA A 10 -31.43 -7.48 59.76
N VAL A 11 -30.93 -8.62 59.32
CA VAL A 11 -29.63 -8.75 58.64
C VAL A 11 -29.80 -8.35 57.18
N VAL A 12 -29.29 -7.18 56.81
CA VAL A 12 -29.23 -6.73 55.43
C VAL A 12 -27.95 -7.33 54.80
N LEU A 13 -28.10 -8.38 53.97
CA LEU A 13 -27.03 -8.87 53.10
C LEU A 13 -26.85 -7.89 51.95
N ALA A 14 -25.81 -7.07 52.02
CA ALA A 14 -25.35 -6.26 50.91
C ALA A 14 -24.59 -7.14 49.90
N SER A 15 -25.27 -7.57 48.84
CA SER A 15 -24.66 -8.25 47.70
C SER A 15 -23.89 -7.21 46.86
N SER A 16 -22.59 -7.10 47.05
CA SER A 16 -21.71 -6.30 46.22
C SER A 16 -21.52 -7.02 44.86
N LEU A 17 -22.31 -6.63 43.86
CA LEU A 17 -22.03 -6.98 42.45
C LEU A 17 -20.77 -6.23 42.01
N THR A 18 -19.62 -6.88 42.06
CA THR A 18 -18.42 -6.43 41.37
C THR A 18 -18.60 -6.64 39.85
N ALA A 19 -19.06 -5.60 39.16
CA ALA A 19 -19.02 -5.57 37.70
C ALA A 19 -17.57 -5.58 37.24
N ALA A 20 -17.08 -6.77 36.85
CA ALA A 20 -15.83 -6.89 36.17
C ALA A 20 -15.97 -6.17 34.82
N LEU A 21 -15.42 -4.94 34.72
CA LEU A 21 -15.24 -4.25 33.44
C LEU A 21 -14.33 -5.16 32.58
N LEU A 22 -14.93 -5.89 31.65
CA LEU A 22 -14.21 -6.54 30.55
C LEU A 22 -13.51 -5.42 29.77
N ARG A 23 -12.25 -5.17 30.13
CA ARG A 23 -11.39 -4.27 29.37
C ARG A 23 -11.13 -4.98 28.04
N ALA A 24 -11.69 -4.44 26.95
CA ALA A 24 -11.38 -4.96 25.62
C ALA A 24 -9.86 -5.00 25.47
N ALA A 25 -9.33 -6.14 25.03
CA ALA A 25 -7.91 -6.26 24.75
C ALA A 25 -7.52 -5.16 23.75
N PRO A 26 -6.35 -4.51 23.90
CA PRO A 26 -5.91 -3.53 22.92
C PRO A 26 -5.88 -4.19 21.54
N PRO A 27 -6.30 -3.47 20.48
CA PRO A 27 -6.28 -4.03 19.13
C PRO A 27 -4.86 -4.54 18.84
N ALA A 28 -4.74 -5.70 18.22
CA ALA A 28 -3.46 -6.26 17.83
C ALA A 28 -2.67 -5.21 17.01
N PRO A 29 -1.37 -5.04 17.24
CA PRO A 29 -0.57 -4.08 16.51
C PRO A 29 -0.66 -4.36 15.01
N GLY A 30 -0.83 -3.29 14.22
CA GLY A 30 -0.86 -3.36 12.77
C GLY A 30 0.49 -3.79 12.19
N PRO A 31 0.59 -4.00 10.86
CA PRO A 31 1.86 -4.31 10.21
C PRO A 31 2.92 -3.24 10.52
N GLN A 32 4.10 -3.69 10.92
CA GLN A 32 5.28 -2.84 11.00
C GLN A 32 5.98 -2.89 9.66
N VAL A 33 6.21 -1.73 9.07
CA VAL A 33 6.86 -1.58 7.75
C VAL A 33 8.04 -0.64 7.94
N ASP A 34 9.23 -1.08 7.55
CA ASP A 34 10.45 -0.28 7.65
C ASP A 34 11.23 -0.31 6.34
N ILE A 35 11.61 0.88 5.84
CA ILE A 35 12.60 1.02 4.77
C ILE A 35 13.97 0.97 5.45
N THR A 36 14.67 -0.16 5.31
CA THR A 36 16.00 -0.37 5.91
C THR A 36 17.12 0.12 5.01
N SER A 37 16.84 0.35 3.72
CA SER A 37 17.72 0.98 2.74
C SER A 37 16.86 1.70 1.69
N PRO A 38 17.24 2.89 1.23
CA PRO A 38 18.36 3.69 1.72
C PRO A 38 18.07 4.28 3.12
N ALA A 39 19.11 4.77 3.79
CA ALA A 39 18.92 5.52 5.04
C ALA A 39 18.16 6.82 4.77
N ASP A 40 17.35 7.24 5.74
CA ASP A 40 16.64 8.51 5.67
C ASP A 40 17.65 9.67 5.55
N HIS A 41 17.28 10.70 4.77
CA HIS A 41 18.15 11.83 4.38
C HIS A 41 19.44 11.45 3.63
N SER A 42 19.51 10.25 3.05
CA SER A 42 20.60 9.91 2.15
C SER A 42 20.62 10.83 0.92
N ARG A 43 21.76 10.91 0.28
CA ARG A 43 21.96 11.75 -0.90
C ARG A 43 22.33 10.89 -2.10
N LEU A 44 21.72 11.17 -3.24
CA LEU A 44 21.97 10.41 -4.47
C LEU A 44 21.92 11.36 -5.67
N ALA A 45 22.84 11.17 -6.63
CA ALA A 45 22.86 12.00 -7.82
C ALA A 45 21.60 11.80 -8.67
N TRP A 46 21.11 12.87 -9.29
CA TRP A 46 20.00 12.77 -10.25
C TRP A 46 20.42 11.81 -11.39
N GLN A 47 19.45 11.05 -11.90
CA GLN A 47 19.59 9.96 -12.87
C GLN A 47 20.31 8.69 -12.35
N ALA A 48 20.92 8.71 -11.17
CA ALA A 48 21.52 7.52 -10.58
C ALA A 48 20.45 6.48 -10.17
N ARG A 49 20.90 5.24 -10.03
CA ARG A 49 20.12 4.16 -9.42
C ARG A 49 20.47 4.06 -7.94
N GLY A 50 19.45 3.98 -7.11
CA GLY A 50 19.56 3.60 -5.70
C GLY A 50 18.95 2.22 -5.49
N SER A 51 19.44 1.49 -4.50
CA SER A 51 18.82 0.24 -4.04
C SER A 51 17.88 0.52 -2.88
N TYR A 52 16.81 -0.28 -2.76
CA TYR A 52 15.94 -0.23 -1.60
C TYR A 52 15.74 -1.61 -0.99
N THR A 53 15.50 -1.62 0.30
CA THR A 53 15.09 -2.80 1.07
C THR A 53 14.01 -2.39 2.06
N VAL A 54 12.92 -3.15 2.07
CA VAL A 54 11.78 -2.98 2.96
C VAL A 54 11.63 -4.23 3.78
N THR A 55 11.49 -4.09 5.08
CA THR A 55 11.10 -5.18 5.97
C THR A 55 9.67 -4.96 6.43
N VAL A 56 8.93 -6.05 6.52
CA VAL A 56 7.58 -6.07 7.07
C VAL A 56 7.51 -7.16 8.12
N ALA A 57 6.95 -6.84 9.28
CA ALA A 57 6.61 -7.80 10.32
C ALA A 57 5.13 -7.66 10.66
N TYR A 58 4.40 -8.77 10.62
CA TYR A 58 2.98 -8.79 10.92
C TYR A 58 2.51 -10.18 11.29
N ASP A 59 1.75 -10.28 12.39
CA ASP A 59 1.12 -11.51 12.84
C ASP A 59 2.11 -12.69 13.02
N GLY A 60 3.26 -12.39 13.61
CA GLY A 60 4.32 -13.37 13.84
C GLY A 60 5.13 -13.74 12.60
N LYS A 61 4.84 -13.17 11.44
CA LYS A 61 5.51 -13.40 10.15
C LYS A 61 6.35 -12.21 9.74
N SER A 62 7.38 -12.44 8.93
CA SER A 62 8.27 -11.39 8.45
C SER A 62 8.72 -11.62 7.01
N THR A 63 8.95 -10.53 6.26
CA THR A 63 9.64 -10.59 4.96
C THR A 63 11.11 -11.00 5.09
N ARG A 64 11.69 -10.88 6.28
CA ARG A 64 13.08 -11.31 6.55
C ARG A 64 13.26 -12.80 6.36
N PHE A 65 12.26 -13.59 6.68
CA PHE A 65 12.26 -15.05 6.57
C PHE A 65 11.38 -15.58 5.43
N ASP A 66 11.00 -14.69 4.50
CA ASP A 66 10.13 -15.00 3.36
C ASP A 66 8.74 -15.56 3.70
N GLU A 67 8.29 -15.35 4.94
CA GLU A 67 6.96 -15.76 5.40
C GLU A 67 5.86 -14.80 4.90
N ILE A 68 6.24 -13.55 4.61
CA ILE A 68 5.40 -12.56 3.93
C ILE A 68 5.86 -12.49 2.47
N PRO A 69 4.97 -12.76 1.50
CA PRO A 69 5.31 -12.69 0.08
C PRO A 69 5.82 -11.30 -0.32
N SER A 70 6.89 -11.26 -1.12
CA SER A 70 7.45 -10.00 -1.63
C SER A 70 6.44 -9.19 -2.44
N SER A 71 5.50 -9.85 -3.14
CA SER A 71 4.40 -9.22 -3.87
C SER A 71 3.47 -8.37 -3.01
N ASN A 72 3.44 -8.61 -1.70
CA ASN A 72 2.64 -7.82 -0.76
C ASN A 72 3.34 -6.52 -0.31
N VAL A 73 4.49 -6.21 -0.88
CA VAL A 73 5.25 -4.98 -0.60
C VAL A 73 5.31 -4.11 -1.84
N LEU A 74 4.96 -2.84 -1.68
CA LEU A 74 5.03 -1.83 -2.73
C LEU A 74 5.83 -0.63 -2.23
N LEU A 75 6.76 -0.14 -3.05
CA LEU A 75 7.46 1.11 -2.83
C LEU A 75 6.95 2.15 -3.84
N ALA A 76 6.57 3.33 -3.36
CA ALA A 76 6.34 4.51 -4.18
C ALA A 76 7.50 5.48 -4.02
N ALA A 77 8.09 5.94 -5.11
CA ALA A 77 9.08 7.00 -5.16
C ALA A 77 8.41 8.26 -5.74
N THR A 78 8.11 9.21 -4.87
CA THR A 78 7.39 10.45 -5.23
C THR A 78 8.36 11.62 -5.24
N PHE A 79 8.40 12.38 -6.34
CA PHE A 79 9.16 13.61 -6.40
C PHE A 79 8.64 14.64 -5.41
N VAL A 80 9.54 15.26 -4.66
CA VAL A 80 9.26 16.37 -3.76
C VAL A 80 10.20 17.54 -4.06
N ALA A 81 9.65 18.74 -4.16
CA ALA A 81 10.44 19.94 -4.47
C ALA A 81 11.34 20.40 -3.31
N ASP A 82 10.97 20.00 -2.07
CA ASP A 82 11.70 20.31 -0.86
C ASP A 82 11.64 19.12 0.09
N THR A 83 12.79 18.47 0.30
CA THR A 83 12.93 17.30 1.18
C THR A 83 12.80 17.62 2.65
N ASP A 84 12.97 18.89 3.05
CA ASP A 84 12.82 19.35 4.44
C ASP A 84 11.39 19.75 4.78
N ALA A 85 10.52 19.86 3.76
CA ALA A 85 9.12 20.21 3.98
C ALA A 85 8.39 19.10 4.76
N PRO A 86 7.53 19.43 5.76
CA PRO A 86 6.75 18.43 6.50
C PRO A 86 5.90 17.53 5.59
N ALA A 87 5.46 18.02 4.43
CA ALA A 87 4.72 17.24 3.45
C ALA A 87 5.55 16.11 2.82
N ALA A 88 6.88 16.26 2.72
CA ALA A 88 7.78 15.24 2.21
C ALA A 88 7.87 13.99 3.10
N ARG A 89 7.26 14.02 4.29
CA ARG A 89 7.21 12.89 5.23
C ARG A 89 5.81 12.32 5.42
N ARG A 90 4.84 12.80 4.63
CA ARG A 90 3.45 12.39 4.72
C ARG A 90 3.05 11.57 3.50
N ALA A 91 3.37 10.27 3.51
CA ALA A 91 2.81 9.39 2.50
C ALA A 91 1.28 9.40 2.56
N ALA A 92 0.64 9.57 1.41
CA ALA A 92 -0.78 9.33 1.27
C ALA A 92 -1.10 7.85 1.56
N PRO A 93 -2.33 7.51 1.96
CA PRO A 93 -2.79 6.13 1.95
C PRO A 93 -2.61 5.52 0.55
N LEU A 94 -2.24 4.24 0.49
CA LEU A 94 -2.16 3.56 -0.79
C LEU A 94 -3.56 3.52 -1.44
N PRO A 95 -3.71 3.93 -2.71
CA PRO A 95 -4.97 3.79 -3.44
C PRO A 95 -5.46 2.35 -3.43
N GLU A 96 -6.77 2.14 -3.22
CA GLU A 96 -7.38 0.81 -3.17
C GLU A 96 -7.12 0.01 -4.46
N ALA A 97 -7.11 0.68 -5.60
CA ALA A 97 -6.75 0.08 -6.88
C ALA A 97 -5.39 -0.63 -6.84
N LEU A 98 -4.39 -0.04 -6.19
CA LEU A 98 -3.06 -0.63 -6.06
C LEU A 98 -3.04 -1.81 -5.09
N VAL A 99 -3.91 -1.82 -4.08
CA VAL A 99 -4.09 -3.00 -3.22
C VAL A 99 -4.61 -4.16 -4.07
N HIS A 100 -5.60 -3.94 -4.91
CA HIS A 100 -6.11 -4.97 -5.82
C HIS A 100 -5.04 -5.45 -6.81
N VAL A 101 -4.27 -4.53 -7.41
CA VAL A 101 -3.17 -4.86 -8.32
C VAL A 101 -2.15 -5.80 -7.67
N THR A 102 -1.77 -5.55 -6.42
CA THR A 102 -0.78 -6.38 -5.72
C THR A 102 -1.35 -7.73 -5.28
N GLN A 103 -2.64 -7.82 -5.01
CA GLN A 103 -3.29 -9.04 -4.52
C GLN A 103 -3.78 -9.98 -5.63
N SER A 104 -4.04 -9.45 -6.84
CA SER A 104 -4.59 -10.21 -7.96
C SER A 104 -3.53 -10.66 -8.97
N ASN A 105 -2.29 -10.84 -8.53
CA ASN A 105 -1.15 -11.34 -9.35
C ASN A 105 -0.86 -10.53 -10.62
N CYS A 106 -1.33 -9.29 -10.73
CA CYS A 106 -1.06 -8.44 -11.90
C CYS A 106 0.43 -8.24 -12.14
N MET A 107 1.20 -8.14 -11.03
CA MET A 107 2.65 -7.93 -11.05
C MET A 107 3.45 -9.14 -11.55
N GLY A 108 2.82 -10.29 -11.77
CA GLY A 108 3.45 -11.45 -12.42
C GLY A 108 3.77 -11.21 -13.90
N CYS A 109 3.00 -10.34 -14.56
CA CYS A 109 3.13 -10.03 -15.98
C CYS A 109 3.32 -8.54 -16.27
N HIS A 110 2.86 -7.64 -15.39
CA HIS A 110 2.97 -6.20 -15.56
C HIS A 110 3.98 -5.61 -14.57
N ASP A 111 4.67 -4.57 -15.00
CA ASP A 111 5.43 -3.67 -14.15
C ASP A 111 4.83 -2.27 -14.25
N PHE A 112 5.13 -1.39 -13.32
CA PHE A 112 4.61 -0.02 -13.36
C PHE A 112 5.26 0.81 -14.47
N ASN A 113 6.55 0.63 -14.72
CA ASN A 113 7.35 1.52 -15.55
C ASN A 113 8.02 0.83 -16.76
N ALA A 114 8.22 -0.47 -16.69
CA ALA A 114 8.89 -1.25 -17.73
C ALA A 114 7.99 -2.39 -18.22
N SER A 115 8.07 -2.73 -19.51
CA SER A 115 7.41 -3.92 -20.03
C SER A 115 8.12 -5.17 -19.53
N SER A 116 7.32 -6.15 -19.10
CA SER A 116 7.78 -7.47 -18.64
C SER A 116 7.11 -8.55 -19.49
N GLY A 117 6.25 -9.40 -18.91
CA GLY A 117 5.41 -10.34 -19.67
C GLY A 117 4.24 -9.65 -20.39
N GLY A 118 3.86 -8.45 -19.95
CA GLY A 118 2.87 -7.57 -20.54
C GLY A 118 3.33 -6.12 -20.63
N PRO A 119 2.48 -5.21 -21.13
CA PRO A 119 2.77 -3.78 -21.16
C PRO A 119 2.85 -3.21 -19.74
N SER A 120 3.69 -2.19 -19.53
CA SER A 120 3.70 -1.46 -18.25
C SER A 120 2.41 -0.65 -18.06
N PHE A 121 2.03 -0.39 -16.79
CA PHE A 121 0.90 0.48 -16.51
C PHE A 121 1.09 1.88 -17.08
N ALA A 122 2.32 2.39 -17.11
CA ALA A 122 2.66 3.65 -17.77
C ALA A 122 2.39 3.61 -19.29
N ALA A 123 2.73 2.51 -19.96
CA ALA A 123 2.45 2.36 -21.40
C ALA A 123 0.95 2.24 -21.67
N ILE A 124 0.22 1.54 -20.81
CA ILE A 124 -1.24 1.43 -20.91
C ILE A 124 -1.89 2.82 -20.72
N GLY A 125 -1.55 3.52 -19.65
CA GLY A 125 -2.08 4.86 -19.39
C GLY A 125 -1.85 5.82 -20.55
N LYS A 126 -0.64 5.81 -21.15
CA LYS A 126 -0.34 6.62 -22.34
C LYS A 126 -1.16 6.23 -23.57
N ARG A 127 -1.27 4.93 -23.84
CA ARG A 127 -1.96 4.45 -25.05
C ARG A 127 -3.45 4.75 -25.05
N TYR A 128 -4.08 4.67 -23.89
CA TYR A 128 -5.54 4.86 -23.74
C TYR A 128 -5.91 6.28 -23.29
N ALA A 129 -4.95 7.17 -23.09
CA ALA A 129 -5.21 8.57 -22.71
C ALA A 129 -6.19 9.25 -23.67
N GLY A 130 -7.18 9.94 -23.11
CA GLY A 130 -8.16 10.73 -23.88
C GLY A 130 -9.20 9.89 -24.64
N GLN A 131 -9.20 8.57 -24.55
CA GLN A 131 -10.22 7.72 -25.21
C GLN A 131 -11.47 7.61 -24.30
N PRO A 132 -12.68 7.98 -24.78
CA PRO A 132 -13.89 8.03 -23.93
C PRO A 132 -14.29 6.69 -23.32
N THR A 133 -13.99 5.57 -23.99
CA THR A 133 -14.36 4.22 -23.53
C THR A 133 -13.22 3.48 -22.84
N ALA A 134 -12.07 4.15 -22.61
CA ALA A 134 -10.86 3.50 -22.10
C ALA A 134 -11.09 2.75 -20.80
N ALA A 135 -11.73 3.37 -19.80
CA ALA A 135 -11.98 2.76 -18.51
C ALA A 135 -12.81 1.47 -18.63
N ALA A 136 -13.90 1.51 -19.38
CA ALA A 136 -14.75 0.34 -19.61
C ALA A 136 -14.02 -0.77 -20.38
N THR A 137 -13.23 -0.40 -21.40
CA THR A 137 -12.43 -1.34 -22.19
C THR A 137 -11.37 -2.02 -21.31
N LEU A 138 -10.62 -1.27 -20.51
CA LEU A 138 -9.60 -1.82 -19.62
C LEU A 138 -10.21 -2.70 -18.53
N ALA A 139 -11.32 -2.26 -17.92
CA ALA A 139 -12.04 -3.06 -16.93
C ALA A 139 -12.55 -4.39 -17.53
N ALA A 140 -13.03 -4.38 -18.76
CA ALA A 140 -13.43 -5.60 -19.46
C ALA A 140 -12.22 -6.52 -19.75
N HIS A 141 -11.09 -5.97 -20.19
CA HIS A 141 -9.85 -6.73 -20.38
C HIS A 141 -9.34 -7.36 -19.07
N ILE A 142 -9.42 -6.65 -17.95
CA ILE A 142 -9.05 -7.18 -16.64
C ILE A 142 -9.91 -8.38 -16.28
N ARG A 143 -11.22 -8.26 -16.40
CA ARG A 143 -12.14 -9.33 -15.95
C ARG A 143 -12.20 -10.52 -16.89
N ASN A 144 -12.16 -10.29 -18.20
CA ASN A 144 -12.41 -11.29 -19.21
C ASN A 144 -11.14 -11.77 -19.92
N GLY A 145 -10.00 -11.16 -19.60
CA GLY A 145 -8.79 -11.34 -20.38
C GLY A 145 -8.79 -10.55 -21.68
N SER A 146 -7.66 -10.53 -22.36
CA SER A 146 -7.55 -9.90 -23.69
C SER A 146 -6.52 -10.62 -24.55
N ARG A 147 -6.71 -10.56 -25.87
CA ARG A 147 -5.76 -11.08 -26.87
C ARG A 147 -5.58 -10.08 -27.97
N GLY A 148 -4.35 -9.95 -28.48
CA GLY A 148 -4.05 -9.09 -29.62
C GLY A 148 -4.03 -7.58 -29.33
N ALA A 149 -4.43 -7.13 -28.15
CA ALA A 149 -4.40 -5.71 -27.80
C ALA A 149 -2.98 -5.12 -27.78
N TRP A 150 -1.99 -5.94 -27.45
CA TRP A 150 -0.56 -5.58 -27.36
C TRP A 150 0.34 -6.58 -28.13
N GLY A 151 0.01 -6.86 -29.36
CA GLY A 151 0.71 -7.86 -30.17
C GLY A 151 0.15 -9.28 -29.99
N SER A 152 0.99 -10.30 -30.10
CA SER A 152 0.55 -11.71 -30.03
C SER A 152 0.28 -12.23 -28.61
N GLY A 153 0.66 -11.48 -27.59
CA GLY A 153 0.45 -11.86 -26.20
C GLY A 153 -1.04 -11.92 -25.81
N SER A 154 -1.32 -12.67 -24.74
CA SER A 154 -2.64 -12.74 -24.14
C SER A 154 -2.56 -12.44 -22.65
N MET A 155 -3.52 -11.69 -22.16
CA MET A 155 -3.74 -11.46 -20.73
C MET A 155 -4.82 -12.44 -20.26
N PRO A 156 -4.58 -13.25 -19.22
CA PRO A 156 -5.60 -14.12 -18.66
C PRO A 156 -6.70 -13.30 -17.98
N PRO A 157 -7.91 -13.87 -17.81
CA PRO A 157 -8.99 -13.23 -17.07
C PRO A 157 -8.70 -13.23 -15.56
N HIS A 158 -9.22 -12.20 -14.86
CA HIS A 158 -9.22 -12.08 -13.41
C HIS A 158 -10.66 -12.09 -12.87
N PRO A 159 -11.30 -13.28 -12.80
CA PRO A 159 -12.70 -13.41 -12.36
C PRO A 159 -12.88 -13.15 -10.86
N ASP A 160 -11.80 -13.17 -10.09
CA ASP A 160 -11.72 -12.80 -8.67
C ASP A 160 -12.00 -11.31 -8.42
N LEU A 161 -11.79 -10.46 -9.44
CA LEU A 161 -12.08 -9.03 -9.37
C LEU A 161 -13.53 -8.75 -9.80
N GLY A 162 -14.28 -8.13 -8.89
CA GLY A 162 -15.61 -7.62 -9.21
C GLY A 162 -15.57 -6.44 -10.19
N PRO A 163 -16.72 -6.07 -10.81
CA PRO A 163 -16.77 -4.96 -11.76
C PRO A 163 -16.23 -3.64 -11.22
N ALA A 164 -16.59 -3.29 -9.98
CA ALA A 164 -16.14 -2.05 -9.34
C ALA A 164 -14.62 -2.03 -9.14
N GLN A 165 -14.02 -3.15 -8.73
CA GLN A 165 -12.58 -3.28 -8.51
C GLN A 165 -11.80 -3.16 -9.82
N ALA A 166 -12.27 -3.84 -10.89
CA ALA A 166 -11.66 -3.75 -12.20
C ALA A 166 -11.76 -2.32 -12.77
N THR A 167 -12.88 -1.63 -12.56
CA THR A 167 -13.04 -0.22 -12.96
C THR A 167 -12.09 0.68 -12.15
N ALA A 168 -11.98 0.49 -10.85
CA ALA A 168 -11.06 1.29 -10.02
C ALA A 168 -9.59 1.12 -10.47
N ILE A 169 -9.17 -0.10 -10.85
CA ILE A 169 -7.84 -0.34 -11.42
C ILE A 169 -7.68 0.38 -12.76
N ALA A 170 -8.66 0.27 -13.65
CA ALA A 170 -8.63 0.93 -14.95
C ALA A 170 -8.54 2.46 -14.82
N ASP A 171 -9.36 3.06 -13.98
CA ASP A 171 -9.36 4.49 -13.70
C ASP A 171 -8.02 4.95 -13.11
N TRP A 172 -7.46 4.18 -12.19
CA TRP A 172 -6.15 4.49 -11.62
C TRP A 172 -5.05 4.45 -12.68
N ILE A 173 -5.03 3.45 -13.56
CA ILE A 173 -4.05 3.34 -14.64
C ILE A 173 -4.15 4.54 -15.59
N LEU A 174 -5.36 4.96 -15.94
CA LEU A 174 -5.58 6.10 -16.83
C LEU A 174 -5.16 7.44 -16.20
N ALA A 175 -5.43 7.62 -14.90
CA ALA A 175 -5.14 8.86 -14.20
C ALA A 175 -3.66 8.96 -13.76
N HIS A 176 -3.06 7.85 -13.35
CA HIS A 176 -1.78 7.84 -12.62
C HIS A 176 -0.72 6.92 -13.22
N GLY A 177 -1.05 6.01 -14.12
CA GLY A 177 -0.10 5.05 -14.69
C GLY A 177 1.09 5.70 -15.36
N ALA A 178 0.91 6.90 -15.94
CA ALA A 178 1.95 7.66 -16.62
C ALA A 178 2.39 8.94 -15.87
N ASP A 179 2.06 9.08 -14.58
CA ASP A 179 2.45 10.24 -13.78
C ASP A 179 4.00 10.35 -13.69
N PRO A 180 4.59 11.47 -14.19
CA PRO A 180 6.04 11.61 -14.14
C PRO A 180 6.59 11.89 -12.73
N ALA A 181 5.74 12.31 -11.79
CA ALA A 181 6.12 12.65 -10.43
C ALA A 181 6.17 11.45 -9.49
N VAL A 182 5.59 10.31 -9.87
CA VAL A 182 5.54 9.12 -9.02
C VAL A 182 5.94 7.88 -9.81
N ARG A 183 6.76 7.04 -9.18
CA ARG A 183 7.10 5.70 -9.70
C ARG A 183 6.87 4.66 -8.65
N TYR A 184 6.29 3.54 -9.05
CA TYR A 184 6.05 2.42 -8.16
C TYR A 184 6.98 1.25 -8.48
N TYR A 185 7.36 0.53 -7.45
CA TYR A 185 8.23 -0.64 -7.52
C TYR A 185 7.65 -1.73 -6.65
N ALA A 186 7.42 -2.91 -7.21
CA ALA A 186 6.93 -4.05 -6.47
C ALA A 186 8.07 -4.82 -5.81
N GLY A 187 7.82 -5.35 -4.63
CA GLY A 187 8.74 -6.22 -3.93
C GLY A 187 9.44 -5.60 -2.72
N LYS A 188 9.93 -6.49 -1.86
CA LYS A 188 10.63 -6.12 -0.62
C LYS A 188 12.02 -5.53 -0.84
N SER A 189 12.57 -5.67 -2.04
CA SER A 189 13.86 -5.10 -2.41
C SER A 189 13.95 -4.90 -3.92
N GLY A 190 14.79 -3.98 -4.33
CA GLY A 190 14.98 -3.65 -5.74
C GLY A 190 15.79 -2.39 -5.95
N SER A 191 15.68 -1.79 -7.12
CA SER A 191 16.31 -0.51 -7.43
C SER A 191 15.28 0.52 -7.85
N PHE A 192 15.51 1.76 -7.45
CA PHE A 192 14.77 2.93 -7.91
C PHE A 192 15.68 3.89 -8.66
N ARG A 193 15.13 4.82 -9.43
CA ARG A 193 15.89 5.87 -10.10
C ARG A 193 15.55 7.24 -9.50
N MET A 194 16.60 8.05 -9.32
CA MET A 194 16.46 9.48 -8.98
C MET A 194 16.02 10.26 -10.21
N ILE A 195 14.71 10.39 -10.42
CA ILE A 195 14.15 11.10 -11.59
C ILE A 195 13.25 12.23 -11.10
N ALA A 196 13.43 13.41 -11.70
CA ALA A 196 12.55 14.54 -11.53
C ALA A 196 11.67 14.72 -12.77
N PRO A 197 10.43 15.22 -12.63
CA PRO A 197 9.54 15.52 -13.76
C PRO A 197 10.00 16.72 -14.60
N GLY A 198 10.98 17.48 -14.11
CA GLY A 198 11.59 18.65 -14.75
C GLY A 198 12.93 18.97 -14.11
N LYS A 199 13.44 20.20 -14.28
CA LYS A 199 14.70 20.63 -13.64
C LYS A 199 14.49 20.71 -12.12
N PRO A 200 15.22 19.89 -11.32
CA PRO A 200 15.03 19.90 -9.88
C PRO A 200 15.70 21.10 -9.21
N GLY A 201 15.10 21.59 -8.14
CA GLY A 201 15.69 22.59 -7.26
C GLY A 201 16.74 21.99 -6.32
N PRO A 202 17.47 22.85 -5.58
CA PRO A 202 18.60 22.42 -4.74
C PRO A 202 18.20 21.54 -3.54
N ARG A 203 16.94 21.62 -3.10
CA ARG A 203 16.37 20.80 -2.01
C ARG A 203 15.43 19.72 -2.49
N ALA A 204 15.32 19.53 -3.79
CA ALA A 204 14.45 18.51 -4.37
C ALA A 204 15.00 17.10 -4.14
N GLY A 205 14.09 16.15 -4.10
CA GLY A 205 14.43 14.74 -3.89
C GLY A 205 13.27 13.82 -4.15
N LEU A 206 13.37 12.62 -3.62
CA LEU A 206 12.31 11.62 -3.61
C LEU A 206 11.87 11.31 -2.20
N MET A 207 10.57 11.32 -1.97
CA MET A 207 9.95 10.65 -0.84
C MET A 207 9.75 9.18 -1.23
N LEU A 208 10.40 8.26 -0.55
CA LEU A 208 10.19 6.83 -0.68
C LEU A 208 9.17 6.39 0.36
N SER A 209 8.06 5.85 -0.09
CA SER A 209 6.97 5.36 0.78
C SER A 209 6.79 3.88 0.55
N ALA A 210 7.06 3.07 1.57
CA ALA A 210 6.83 1.64 1.53
C ALA A 210 5.47 1.30 2.12
N TYR A 211 4.76 0.36 1.47
CA TYR A 211 3.44 -0.10 1.87
C TYR A 211 3.42 -1.63 1.96
N TYR A 212 2.70 -2.13 2.96
CA TYR A 212 2.28 -3.51 3.02
C TYR A 212 0.83 -3.64 2.57
N THR A 213 0.57 -4.55 1.65
CA THR A 213 -0.74 -4.78 1.02
C THR A 213 -1.23 -6.21 1.25
N GLY A 214 -0.89 -6.77 2.40
CA GLY A 214 -1.19 -8.16 2.73
C GLY A 214 -2.67 -8.52 2.69
N PRO A 215 -2.98 -9.82 2.67
CA PRO A 215 -4.35 -10.32 2.63
C PRO A 215 -5.12 -9.90 3.88
N LEU A 216 -6.45 -9.82 3.73
CA LEU A 216 -7.36 -9.69 4.87
C LEU A 216 -7.17 -10.88 5.83
N LYS A 217 -7.09 -10.60 7.12
CA LYS A 217 -7.33 -11.64 8.13
C LYS A 217 -8.78 -12.13 8.01
N SER A 218 -8.98 -13.41 8.27
CA SER A 218 -10.33 -13.98 8.35
C SER A 218 -11.21 -13.14 9.28
N GLY A 219 -12.35 -12.67 8.79
CA GLY A 219 -13.28 -11.78 9.52
C GLY A 219 -12.89 -10.30 9.55
N ALA A 220 -11.79 -9.87 8.96
CA ALA A 220 -11.46 -8.46 8.84
C ALA A 220 -12.19 -7.80 7.65
N THR A 221 -12.69 -6.59 7.85
CA THR A 221 -13.38 -5.82 6.79
C THR A 221 -12.43 -4.97 5.95
N ARG A 222 -11.17 -4.85 6.35
CA ARG A 222 -10.12 -4.08 5.66
C ARG A 222 -8.80 -4.85 5.69
N ASN A 223 -8.02 -4.68 4.64
CA ASN A 223 -6.65 -5.20 4.61
C ASN A 223 -5.83 -4.55 5.73
N ALA A 224 -4.99 -5.38 6.37
CA ALA A 224 -3.95 -4.85 7.23
C ALA A 224 -3.02 -4.01 6.36
N SER A 225 -2.83 -2.75 6.71
CA SER A 225 -1.94 -1.84 5.99
C SER A 225 -0.96 -1.21 6.95
N GLY A 226 0.30 -1.22 6.59
CA GLY A 226 1.35 -0.48 7.27
C GLY A 226 2.13 0.34 6.24
N ARG A 227 2.77 1.41 6.68
CA ARG A 227 3.61 2.24 5.81
C ARG A 227 4.78 2.84 6.57
N ASN A 228 5.86 3.07 5.82
CA ASN A 228 7.04 3.80 6.29
C ASN A 228 7.51 4.78 5.22
N VAL A 229 8.19 5.83 5.62
CA VAL A 229 8.67 6.89 4.72
C VAL A 229 10.11 7.25 5.04
N VAL A 230 10.94 7.32 4.02
CA VAL A 230 12.27 7.93 4.05
C VAL A 230 12.40 8.94 2.91
N VAL A 231 13.31 9.89 3.05
CA VAL A 231 13.57 10.93 2.06
C VAL A 231 14.98 10.79 1.53
N VAL A 232 15.14 10.88 0.21
CA VAL A 232 16.44 10.88 -0.50
C VAL A 232 16.58 12.21 -1.21
N THR A 233 17.60 13.01 -0.82
CA THR A 233 17.89 14.30 -1.46
C THR A 233 18.66 14.09 -2.75
N GLY A 234 18.25 14.76 -3.82
CA GLY A 234 18.95 14.76 -5.09
C GLY A 234 20.21 15.63 -5.07
N THR A 235 21.27 15.18 -5.72
CA THR A 235 22.53 15.94 -5.87
C THR A 235 22.94 16.00 -7.33
N GLY A 236 23.64 17.08 -7.72
CA GLY A 236 24.06 17.30 -9.11
C GLY A 236 22.84 17.62 -10.00
N SER A 237 22.85 18.73 -10.70
CA SER A 237 21.83 19.14 -11.70
C SER A 237 22.40 18.99 -13.10
#